data_b813c86c50eac162300a79f8c74c3c8f
#
_entry.id   b813c86c50eac162300a79f8c74c3c8f
#
_cell.length_a   1.000
_cell.length_b   1.000
_cell.length_c   1.000
_cell.angle_alpha   90.00
_cell.angle_beta   90.00
_cell.angle_gamma   90.00
#
_symmetry.space_group_name_H-M   'P 1'
#
loop_
_entity.id
_entity.type
_entity.pdbx_description
1 polymer ?
#
loop_
_entity_poly.entity_id
_entity_poly.type
_entity_poly.pdbx_seq_one_letter_code
_entity_poly.pdbx_strand_id
1 'polypeptide(L)'
;GATVIAGSTSNPGNAYPKGVVGVKLDVASESDWEAVTKNTLDAHGRVDVLVNNAGIIAYEPLHDLKLDDWHRVVAVNQTGVYLGMRAVIPAMQRQKAGSIINVSSIWGNAAVAGAHAYHATKGAVLMMTRNAAITYVGDGIRVNSMLPGFIDTPLTQSQEKDVNDYVVGMTPMGRAGTPEEIANGCAFLASDESSFMTGADMVIDGGYL
;
A
#
# COMPACT_ATOMS: atom_id res chain seq x y z
N GLY A 1 -0.08 13.47 18.50
CA GLY A 1 0.38 13.05 17.17
C GLY A 1 0.87 11.62 17.20
N ALA A 2 0.90 10.95 16.06
CA ALA A 2 1.40 9.58 15.95
C ALA A 2 2.93 9.56 15.87
N THR A 3 3.56 8.48 16.37
CA THR A 3 4.94 8.12 16.03
C THR A 3 4.90 7.34 14.72
N VAL A 4 5.66 7.79 13.72
CA VAL A 4 5.69 7.19 12.38
C VAL A 4 7.03 6.52 12.13
N ILE A 5 7.00 5.24 11.75
CA ILE A 5 8.15 4.47 11.28
C ILE A 5 8.01 4.34 9.76
N ALA A 6 8.91 4.94 9.01
CA ALA A 6 8.88 4.91 7.55
C ALA A 6 9.94 3.94 7.00
N GLY A 7 9.49 2.83 6.43
CA GLY A 7 10.34 1.81 5.83
C GLY A 7 10.63 2.08 4.36
N SER A 8 11.90 1.95 3.96
CA SER A 8 12.32 1.97 2.56
C SER A 8 13.59 1.14 2.34
N THR A 9 13.83 0.71 1.12
CA THR A 9 15.03 -0.09 0.77
C THR A 9 16.34 0.71 0.93
N SER A 10 16.28 2.03 0.80
CA SER A 10 17.46 2.92 0.82
C SER A 10 17.78 3.52 2.19
N ASN A 11 16.91 3.39 3.20
CA ASN A 11 17.03 4.07 4.50
C ASN A 11 17.51 5.54 4.34
N PRO A 12 16.65 6.46 3.88
CA PRO A 12 17.06 7.81 3.48
C PRO A 12 17.52 8.72 4.64
N GLY A 13 17.68 8.18 5.85
CA GLY A 13 18.19 8.94 7.00
C GLY A 13 17.32 10.14 7.35
N ASN A 14 17.86 11.34 7.23
CA ASN A 14 17.18 12.58 7.58
C ASN A 14 16.24 13.14 6.48
N ALA A 15 15.93 12.37 5.44
CA ALA A 15 15.04 12.81 4.35
C ALA A 15 13.56 12.88 4.75
N TYR A 16 13.20 12.34 5.90
CA TYR A 16 11.82 12.40 6.41
C TYR A 16 11.55 13.65 7.25
N PRO A 17 10.28 14.09 7.34
CA PRO A 17 9.89 15.19 8.23
C PRO A 17 10.26 14.91 9.70
N LYS A 18 10.43 15.97 10.49
CA LYS A 18 10.71 15.86 11.92
C LYS A 18 9.64 15.00 12.63
N GLY A 19 10.07 14.01 13.38
CA GLY A 19 9.19 13.09 14.12
C GLY A 19 8.87 11.79 13.36
N VAL A 20 9.38 11.63 12.14
CA VAL A 20 9.33 10.37 11.39
C VAL A 20 10.67 9.65 11.53
N VAL A 21 10.64 8.36 11.88
CA VAL A 21 11.84 7.51 11.98
C VAL A 21 11.99 6.70 10.71
N GLY A 22 13.03 6.96 9.93
CA GLY A 22 13.37 6.18 8.74
C GLY A 22 14.05 4.87 9.13
N VAL A 23 13.62 3.75 8.53
CA VAL A 23 14.24 2.44 8.71
C VAL A 23 14.48 1.77 7.37
N LYS A 24 15.51 0.94 7.28
CA LYS A 24 15.71 0.08 6.12
C LYS A 24 14.70 -1.06 6.17
N LEU A 25 13.95 -1.24 5.10
CA LEU A 25 12.96 -2.30 4.94
C LEU A 25 12.83 -2.65 3.46
N ASP A 26 13.24 -3.83 3.08
CA ASP A 26 12.78 -4.48 1.86
C ASP A 26 11.48 -5.21 2.17
N VAL A 27 10.36 -4.76 1.62
CA VAL A 27 9.06 -5.37 1.90
C VAL A 27 8.94 -6.82 1.40
N ALA A 28 9.81 -7.25 0.47
CA ALA A 28 9.88 -8.64 0.03
C ALA A 28 10.71 -9.54 0.96
N SER A 29 11.38 -8.96 1.97
CA SER A 29 12.23 -9.68 2.93
C SER A 29 11.47 -9.97 4.23
N GLU A 30 11.24 -11.25 4.54
CA GLU A 30 10.63 -11.66 5.80
C GLU A 30 11.47 -11.23 7.01
N SER A 31 12.79 -11.40 6.94
CA SER A 31 13.71 -11.01 8.03
C SER A 31 13.74 -9.51 8.31
N ASP A 32 13.56 -8.66 7.26
CA ASP A 32 13.46 -7.22 7.45
C ASP A 32 12.18 -6.86 8.20
N TRP A 33 11.04 -7.48 7.85
CA TRP A 33 9.78 -7.29 8.56
C TRP A 33 9.86 -7.75 10.02
N GLU A 34 10.48 -8.90 10.31
CA GLU A 34 10.70 -9.38 11.67
C GLU A 34 11.53 -8.38 12.49
N ALA A 35 12.62 -7.90 11.92
CA ALA A 35 13.52 -6.95 12.58
C ALA A 35 12.81 -5.60 12.85
N VAL A 36 12.13 -5.02 11.86
CA VAL A 36 11.44 -3.74 12.00
C VAL A 36 10.30 -3.84 13.00
N THR A 37 9.49 -4.90 12.92
CA THR A 37 8.37 -5.10 13.85
C THR A 37 8.88 -5.31 15.27
N LYS A 38 9.91 -6.15 15.47
CA LYS A 38 10.51 -6.36 16.78
C LYS A 38 11.03 -5.06 17.36
N ASN A 39 11.83 -4.30 16.61
CA ASN A 39 12.39 -3.03 17.08
C ASN A 39 11.29 -2.01 17.44
N THR A 40 10.19 -1.97 16.65
CA THR A 40 9.04 -1.10 16.93
C THR A 40 8.36 -1.50 18.24
N LEU A 41 8.15 -2.80 18.46
CA LEU A 41 7.55 -3.31 19.69
C LEU A 41 8.45 -3.09 20.91
N ASP A 42 9.76 -3.29 20.77
CA ASP A 42 10.73 -3.04 21.84
C ASP A 42 10.75 -1.56 22.25
N ALA A 43 10.65 -0.64 21.29
CA ALA A 43 10.71 0.79 21.53
C ALA A 43 9.37 1.40 22.01
N HIS A 44 8.24 0.89 21.52
CA HIS A 44 6.93 1.54 21.70
C HIS A 44 5.86 0.62 22.32
N GLY A 45 6.12 -0.68 22.46
CA GLY A 45 5.22 -1.67 23.06
C GLY A 45 4.00 -2.04 22.20
N ARG A 46 3.79 -1.36 21.05
CA ARG A 46 2.59 -1.50 20.23
C ARG A 46 2.81 -1.16 18.75
N VAL A 47 1.90 -1.65 17.90
CA VAL A 47 1.71 -1.21 16.52
C VAL A 47 0.22 -0.96 16.32
N ASP A 48 -0.17 0.28 16.07
CA ASP A 48 -1.59 0.66 15.92
C ASP A 48 -2.05 0.64 14.48
N VAL A 49 -1.16 1.03 13.57
CA VAL A 49 -1.46 1.20 12.16
C VAL A 49 -0.35 0.58 11.30
N LEU A 50 -0.74 -0.14 10.26
CA LEU A 50 0.14 -0.55 9.17
C LEU A 50 -0.38 0.05 7.87
N VAL A 51 0.51 0.71 7.11
CA VAL A 51 0.23 1.13 5.73
C VAL A 51 1.17 0.37 4.80
N ASN A 52 0.66 -0.61 4.08
CA ASN A 52 1.37 -1.33 3.02
C ASN A 52 1.27 -0.52 1.73
N ASN A 53 2.23 0.39 1.51
CA ASN A 53 2.22 1.33 0.38
C ASN A 53 3.22 0.95 -0.73
N ALA A 54 4.29 0.22 -0.43
CA ALA A 54 5.32 -0.11 -1.41
C ALA A 54 4.73 -0.80 -2.64
N GLY A 55 5.17 -0.37 -3.81
CA GLY A 55 4.73 -0.95 -5.08
C GLY A 55 5.62 -0.54 -6.23
N ILE A 56 5.71 -1.44 -7.20
CA ILE A 56 6.44 -1.25 -8.47
C ILE A 56 5.56 -1.71 -9.62
N ILE A 57 5.88 -1.26 -10.82
CA ILE A 57 5.16 -1.60 -12.05
C ILE A 57 6.14 -2.02 -13.15
N ALA A 58 5.70 -2.90 -14.03
CA ALA A 58 6.35 -3.24 -15.29
C ALA A 58 5.31 -3.14 -16.41
N TYR A 59 5.66 -2.47 -17.49
CA TYR A 59 4.79 -2.20 -18.64
C TYR A 59 5.27 -3.02 -19.84
N GLU A 60 4.76 -4.23 -19.99
CA GLU A 60 5.10 -5.08 -21.11
C GLU A 60 3.87 -5.90 -21.53
N PRO A 61 3.72 -6.21 -22.84
CA PRO A 61 2.73 -7.18 -23.28
C PRO A 61 2.93 -8.52 -22.57
N LEU A 62 1.83 -9.24 -22.31
CA LEU A 62 1.88 -10.46 -21.49
C LEU A 62 2.90 -11.50 -22.01
N HIS A 63 3.00 -11.65 -23.33
CA HIS A 63 3.89 -12.62 -23.97
C HIS A 63 5.37 -12.22 -23.95
N ASP A 64 5.68 -10.94 -23.72
CA ASP A 64 7.04 -10.40 -23.61
C ASP A 64 7.49 -10.22 -22.16
N LEU A 65 6.54 -10.23 -21.21
CA LEU A 65 6.83 -10.07 -19.78
C LEU A 65 7.71 -11.21 -19.28
N LYS A 66 8.95 -10.87 -18.90
CA LYS A 66 9.90 -11.84 -18.36
C LYS A 66 9.44 -12.38 -17.01
N LEU A 67 9.71 -13.65 -16.77
CA LEU A 67 9.34 -14.32 -15.52
C LEU A 67 10.00 -13.66 -14.30
N ASP A 68 11.23 -13.16 -14.44
CA ASP A 68 11.93 -12.44 -13.36
C ASP A 68 11.24 -11.13 -13.01
N ASP A 69 10.74 -10.36 -14.00
CA ASP A 69 9.98 -9.14 -13.76
C ASP A 69 8.61 -9.44 -13.13
N TRP A 70 7.94 -10.50 -13.60
CA TRP A 70 6.74 -11.01 -12.95
C TRP A 70 7.00 -11.31 -11.47
N HIS A 71 8.02 -12.11 -11.16
CA HIS A 71 8.36 -12.48 -9.79
C HIS A 71 8.72 -11.26 -8.94
N ARG A 72 9.45 -10.30 -9.50
CA ARG A 72 9.82 -9.06 -8.81
C ARG A 72 8.60 -8.23 -8.44
N VAL A 73 7.65 -8.05 -9.36
CA VAL A 73 6.41 -7.32 -9.10
C VAL A 73 5.55 -8.05 -8.05
N VAL A 74 5.42 -9.38 -8.15
CA VAL A 74 4.69 -10.20 -7.16
C VAL A 74 5.35 -10.11 -5.80
N ALA A 75 6.69 -10.20 -5.71
CA ALA A 75 7.43 -10.14 -4.46
C ALA A 75 7.17 -8.82 -3.71
N VAL A 76 7.22 -7.68 -4.41
CA VAL A 76 7.01 -6.37 -3.78
C VAL A 76 5.54 -6.11 -3.51
N ASN A 77 4.68 -6.20 -4.54
CA ASN A 77 3.31 -5.69 -4.47
C ASN A 77 2.35 -6.63 -3.73
N GLN A 78 2.59 -7.93 -3.74
CA GLN A 78 1.70 -8.93 -3.16
C GLN A 78 2.31 -9.62 -1.95
N THR A 79 3.49 -10.24 -2.10
CA THR A 79 4.17 -10.92 -0.99
C THR A 79 4.55 -9.93 0.11
N GLY A 80 5.00 -8.72 -0.25
CA GLY A 80 5.30 -7.65 0.70
C GLY A 80 4.10 -7.24 1.55
N VAL A 81 2.91 -7.13 0.96
CA VAL A 81 1.66 -6.87 1.69
C VAL A 81 1.32 -8.01 2.65
N TYR A 82 1.46 -9.27 2.20
CA TYR A 82 1.27 -10.45 3.05
C TYR A 82 2.24 -10.43 4.24
N LEU A 83 3.53 -10.21 3.99
CA LEU A 83 4.56 -10.20 5.04
C LEU A 83 4.32 -9.08 6.05
N GLY A 84 3.94 -7.88 5.59
CA GLY A 84 3.60 -6.76 6.47
C GLY A 84 2.43 -7.08 7.39
N MET A 85 1.33 -7.59 6.85
CA MET A 85 0.17 -8.02 7.65
C MET A 85 0.56 -9.12 8.64
N ARG A 86 1.25 -10.17 8.17
CA ARG A 86 1.71 -11.28 9.01
C ARG A 86 2.58 -10.82 10.18
N ALA A 87 3.43 -9.83 9.97
CA ALA A 87 4.34 -9.34 10.99
C ALA A 87 3.62 -8.58 12.11
N VAL A 88 2.60 -7.77 11.80
CA VAL A 88 1.97 -6.91 12.81
C VAL A 88 0.72 -7.51 13.45
N ILE A 89 -0.03 -8.37 12.76
CA ILE A 89 -1.29 -8.95 13.25
C ILE A 89 -1.16 -9.58 14.64
N PRO A 90 -0.13 -10.37 14.99
CA PRO A 90 -0.01 -10.95 16.31
C PRO A 90 0.07 -9.90 17.44
N ALA A 91 0.69 -8.74 17.18
CA ALA A 91 0.73 -7.64 18.14
C ALA A 91 -0.66 -6.97 18.25
N MET A 92 -1.30 -6.68 17.13
CA MET A 92 -2.64 -6.09 17.10
C MET A 92 -3.70 -7.00 17.76
N GLN A 93 -3.58 -8.32 17.62
CA GLN A 93 -4.46 -9.29 18.30
C GLN A 93 -4.32 -9.21 19.83
N ARG A 94 -3.08 -9.11 20.34
CA ARG A 94 -2.84 -8.91 21.77
C ARG A 94 -3.37 -7.57 22.28
N GLN A 95 -3.32 -6.54 21.45
CA GLN A 95 -3.85 -5.18 21.75
C GLN A 95 -5.37 -5.12 21.68
N LYS A 96 -6.03 -6.08 21.00
CA LYS A 96 -7.45 -6.04 20.62
C LYS A 96 -7.81 -4.76 19.85
N ALA A 97 -6.87 -4.25 19.08
CA ALA A 97 -7.04 -3.05 18.27
C ALA A 97 -5.98 -2.99 17.17
N GLY A 98 -6.34 -2.50 15.99
CA GLY A 98 -5.43 -2.24 14.90
C GLY A 98 -6.14 -1.71 13.65
N SER A 99 -5.42 -0.98 12.81
CA SER A 99 -5.90 -0.58 11.48
C SER A 99 -4.82 -0.89 10.44
N ILE A 100 -5.19 -1.67 9.43
CA ILE A 100 -4.32 -2.02 8.31
C ILE A 100 -4.87 -1.40 7.03
N ILE A 101 -4.04 -0.65 6.32
CA ILE A 101 -4.36 -0.02 5.05
C ILE A 101 -3.46 -0.63 3.98
N ASN A 102 -4.04 -1.36 3.05
CA ASN A 102 -3.32 -1.94 1.93
C ASN A 102 -3.54 -1.06 0.69
N VAL A 103 -2.48 -0.43 0.20
CA VAL A 103 -2.55 0.41 -0.99
C VAL A 103 -2.58 -0.46 -2.25
N SER A 104 -3.78 -0.61 -2.80
CA SER A 104 -4.00 -1.24 -4.10
C SER A 104 -3.86 -0.21 -5.23
N SER A 105 -4.82 -0.13 -6.10
CA SER A 105 -4.91 0.81 -7.22
C SER A 105 -6.33 0.74 -7.81
N ILE A 106 -6.76 1.77 -8.53
CA ILE A 106 -7.90 1.64 -9.47
C ILE A 106 -7.70 0.46 -10.43
N TRP A 107 -6.46 0.14 -10.78
CA TRP A 107 -6.09 -1.01 -11.64
C TRP A 107 -6.09 -2.37 -10.91
N GLY A 108 -6.58 -2.43 -9.70
CA GLY A 108 -7.06 -3.65 -9.06
C GLY A 108 -8.50 -3.99 -9.44
N ASN A 109 -9.30 -2.99 -9.87
CA ASN A 109 -10.72 -3.12 -10.28
C ASN A 109 -10.94 -2.85 -11.77
N ALA A 110 -10.10 -2.02 -12.41
CA ALA A 110 -10.15 -1.72 -13.83
C ALA A 110 -8.86 -2.17 -14.51
N ALA A 111 -8.80 -2.07 -15.84
CA ALA A 111 -7.63 -2.49 -16.59
C ALA A 111 -7.19 -1.43 -17.60
N VAL A 112 -5.87 -1.37 -17.82
CA VAL A 112 -5.21 -0.65 -18.90
C VAL A 112 -4.29 -1.62 -19.64
N ALA A 113 -3.97 -1.34 -20.89
CA ALA A 113 -3.07 -2.18 -21.68
C ALA A 113 -1.66 -2.26 -21.07
N GLY A 114 -1.01 -3.39 -21.17
CA GLY A 114 0.27 -3.68 -20.52
C GLY A 114 0.11 -3.97 -19.04
N ALA A 115 1.13 -3.76 -18.23
CA ALA A 115 1.11 -3.82 -16.76
C ALA A 115 0.45 -5.09 -16.14
N HIS A 116 0.58 -6.25 -16.78
CA HIS A 116 -0.13 -7.48 -16.40
C HIS A 116 0.18 -7.94 -14.97
N ALA A 117 1.46 -7.98 -14.57
CA ALA A 117 1.85 -8.36 -13.22
C ALA A 117 1.31 -7.37 -12.17
N TYR A 118 1.28 -6.07 -12.51
CA TYR A 118 0.74 -5.04 -11.62
C TYR A 118 -0.76 -5.27 -11.36
N HIS A 119 -1.56 -5.42 -12.43
CA HIS A 119 -3.01 -5.70 -12.29
C HIS A 119 -3.26 -6.95 -11.47
N ALA A 120 -2.55 -8.05 -11.76
CA ALA A 120 -2.70 -9.30 -11.00
C ALA A 120 -2.42 -9.10 -9.51
N THR A 121 -1.33 -8.39 -9.17
CA THR A 121 -0.97 -8.15 -7.76
C THR A 121 -1.93 -7.19 -7.07
N LYS A 122 -2.39 -6.11 -7.74
CA LYS A 122 -3.30 -5.15 -7.14
C LYS A 122 -4.70 -5.72 -6.96
N GLY A 123 -5.18 -6.58 -7.88
CA GLY A 123 -6.41 -7.36 -7.69
C GLY A 123 -6.29 -8.36 -6.52
N ALA A 124 -5.15 -9.04 -6.40
CA ALA A 124 -4.89 -9.94 -5.28
C ALA A 124 -4.92 -9.21 -3.92
N VAL A 125 -4.34 -8.00 -3.84
CA VAL A 125 -4.34 -7.18 -2.62
C VAL A 125 -5.77 -6.85 -2.16
N LEU A 126 -6.71 -6.58 -3.07
CA LEU A 126 -8.12 -6.35 -2.71
C LEU A 126 -8.73 -7.57 -2.00
N MET A 127 -8.52 -8.76 -2.56
CA MET A 127 -9.07 -9.99 -1.95
C MET A 127 -8.35 -10.38 -0.66
N MET A 128 -7.04 -10.15 -0.57
CA MET A 128 -6.29 -10.34 0.68
C MET A 128 -6.81 -9.41 1.79
N THR A 129 -7.12 -8.15 1.45
CA THR A 129 -7.71 -7.17 2.37
C THR A 129 -9.06 -7.64 2.89
N ARG A 130 -9.98 -8.04 2.00
CA ARG A 130 -11.32 -8.50 2.37
C ARG A 130 -11.27 -9.76 3.24
N ASN A 131 -10.41 -10.72 2.89
CA ASN A 131 -10.22 -11.92 3.68
C ASN A 131 -9.68 -11.61 5.08
N ALA A 132 -8.64 -10.78 5.18
CA ALA A 132 -8.06 -10.37 6.46
C ALA A 132 -9.08 -9.59 7.31
N ALA A 133 -9.88 -8.71 6.71
CA ALA A 133 -10.93 -7.96 7.39
C ALA A 133 -11.92 -8.90 8.11
N ILE A 134 -12.44 -9.90 7.41
CA ILE A 134 -13.39 -10.88 8.00
C ILE A 134 -12.71 -11.75 9.05
N THR A 135 -11.45 -12.14 8.80
CA THR A 135 -10.70 -13.05 9.69
C THR A 135 -10.41 -12.41 11.04
N TYR A 136 -10.06 -11.12 11.06
CA TYR A 136 -9.51 -10.47 12.25
C TYR A 136 -10.42 -9.42 12.89
N VAL A 137 -11.64 -9.19 12.36
CA VAL A 137 -12.59 -8.22 12.94
C VAL A 137 -12.95 -8.56 14.39
N GLY A 138 -13.04 -9.84 14.75
CA GLY A 138 -13.27 -10.28 16.13
C GLY A 138 -12.14 -9.96 17.10
N ASP A 139 -10.97 -9.62 16.59
CA ASP A 139 -9.83 -9.15 17.37
C ASP A 139 -9.73 -7.62 17.44
N GLY A 140 -10.72 -6.89 16.94
CA GLY A 140 -10.73 -5.44 16.91
C GLY A 140 -9.80 -4.85 15.83
N ILE A 141 -9.42 -5.64 14.84
CA ILE A 141 -8.54 -5.21 13.74
C ILE A 141 -9.37 -4.89 12.51
N ARG A 142 -9.24 -3.68 11.99
CA ARG A 142 -9.83 -3.25 10.72
C ARG A 142 -8.79 -3.38 9.61
N VAL A 143 -9.21 -3.85 8.43
CA VAL A 143 -8.33 -3.96 7.27
C VAL A 143 -9.08 -3.42 6.05
N ASN A 144 -8.53 -2.37 5.41
CA ASN A 144 -9.15 -1.70 4.27
C ASN A 144 -8.15 -1.51 3.13
N SER A 145 -8.66 -1.38 1.92
CA SER A 145 -7.88 -1.04 0.73
C SER A 145 -7.98 0.46 0.43
N MET A 146 -6.85 1.07 0.05
CA MET A 146 -6.78 2.37 -0.59
C MET A 146 -6.57 2.15 -2.10
N LEU A 147 -7.40 2.75 -2.93
CA LEU A 147 -7.33 2.66 -4.38
C LEU A 147 -7.04 4.05 -4.97
N PRO A 148 -5.75 4.45 -5.07
CA PRO A 148 -5.39 5.68 -5.77
C PRO A 148 -5.69 5.59 -7.25
N GLY A 149 -6.09 6.72 -7.84
CA GLY A 149 -6.04 6.97 -9.27
C GLY A 149 -4.62 7.25 -9.76
N PHE A 150 -4.50 8.08 -10.80
CA PHE A 150 -3.20 8.57 -11.26
C PHE A 150 -2.69 9.68 -10.34
N ILE A 151 -1.61 9.40 -9.61
CA ILE A 151 -1.03 10.31 -8.61
C ILE A 151 0.36 10.75 -9.05
N ASP A 152 0.66 12.04 -8.97
CA ASP A 152 1.96 12.60 -9.30
C ASP A 152 3.02 12.19 -8.27
N THR A 153 3.77 11.15 -8.61
CA THR A 153 4.78 10.52 -7.74
C THR A 153 6.01 10.14 -8.57
N PRO A 154 7.17 9.84 -7.95
CA PRO A 154 8.32 9.33 -8.68
C PRO A 154 8.01 8.10 -9.54
N LEU A 155 7.05 7.25 -9.14
CA LEU A 155 6.61 6.09 -9.92
C LEU A 155 5.99 6.51 -11.26
N THR A 156 5.07 7.46 -11.24
CA THR A 156 4.39 7.97 -12.44
C THR A 156 5.24 8.91 -13.26
N GLN A 157 6.13 9.69 -12.62
CA GLN A 157 7.09 10.54 -13.29
C GLN A 157 8.15 9.77 -14.10
N SER A 158 8.41 8.50 -13.75
CA SER A 158 9.32 7.62 -14.50
C SER A 158 8.69 7.02 -15.75
N GLN A 159 7.39 7.20 -15.97
CA GLN A 159 6.66 6.69 -17.13
C GLN A 159 6.77 7.64 -18.33
N GLU A 160 6.49 7.13 -19.53
CA GLU A 160 6.43 7.94 -20.73
C GLU A 160 5.30 8.98 -20.62
N LYS A 161 5.59 10.20 -21.10
CA LYS A 161 4.64 11.32 -21.01
C LYS A 161 3.30 11.01 -21.67
N ASP A 162 3.30 10.33 -22.80
CA ASP A 162 2.07 10.00 -23.55
C ASP A 162 1.15 9.06 -22.75
N VAL A 163 1.72 8.15 -21.95
CA VAL A 163 0.97 7.29 -21.03
C VAL A 163 0.33 8.13 -19.93
N ASN A 164 1.08 9.05 -19.36
CA ASN A 164 0.59 9.94 -18.31
C ASN A 164 -0.54 10.85 -18.82
N ASP A 165 -0.33 11.49 -19.99
CA ASP A 165 -1.33 12.36 -20.62
C ASP A 165 -2.62 11.58 -20.95
N TYR A 166 -2.50 10.34 -21.42
CA TYR A 166 -3.65 9.47 -21.67
C TYR A 166 -4.46 9.19 -20.39
N VAL A 167 -3.79 8.78 -19.30
CA VAL A 167 -4.49 8.45 -18.04
C VAL A 167 -5.10 9.70 -17.40
N VAL A 168 -4.40 10.84 -17.43
CA VAL A 168 -4.95 12.12 -16.97
C VAL A 168 -6.16 12.53 -17.82
N GLY A 169 -6.10 12.34 -19.15
CA GLY A 169 -7.21 12.62 -20.04
C GLY A 169 -8.46 11.76 -19.78
N MET A 170 -8.27 10.55 -19.24
CA MET A 170 -9.36 9.65 -18.83
C MET A 170 -9.91 9.98 -17.43
N THR A 171 -9.21 10.81 -16.66
CA THR A 171 -9.64 11.22 -15.32
C THR A 171 -10.60 12.41 -15.41
N PRO A 172 -11.86 12.31 -14.95
CA PRO A 172 -12.84 13.38 -15.07
C PRO A 172 -12.42 14.71 -14.42
N MET A 173 -11.64 14.69 -13.35
CA MET A 173 -11.08 15.91 -12.75
C MET A 173 -10.01 16.59 -13.62
N GLY A 174 -9.54 15.96 -14.71
CA GLY A 174 -8.60 16.53 -15.68
C GLY A 174 -7.20 16.79 -15.15
N ARG A 175 -6.80 16.16 -14.04
CA ARG A 175 -5.47 16.30 -13.44
C ARG A 175 -5.03 15.03 -12.71
N ALA A 176 -3.74 14.90 -12.47
CA ALA A 176 -3.21 13.96 -11.49
C ALA A 176 -3.66 14.34 -10.07
N GLY A 177 -3.84 13.35 -9.22
CA GLY A 177 -3.94 13.57 -7.78
C GLY A 177 -2.57 13.86 -7.15
N THR A 178 -2.55 14.37 -5.94
CA THR A 178 -1.32 14.58 -5.17
C THR A 178 -1.11 13.49 -4.12
N PRO A 179 0.14 13.23 -3.68
CA PRO A 179 0.41 12.30 -2.58
C PRO A 179 -0.37 12.66 -1.31
N GLU A 180 -0.57 13.95 -1.02
CA GLU A 180 -1.31 14.43 0.15
C GLU A 180 -2.79 14.05 0.09
N GLU A 181 -3.40 14.06 -1.09
CA GLU A 181 -4.81 13.65 -1.25
C GLU A 181 -4.98 12.17 -0.86
N ILE A 182 -4.02 11.31 -1.21
CA ILE A 182 -4.03 9.90 -0.80
C ILE A 182 -3.67 9.74 0.69
N ALA A 183 -2.70 10.50 1.19
CA ALA A 183 -2.31 10.47 2.59
C ALA A 183 -3.46 10.85 3.52
N ASN A 184 -4.31 11.81 3.13
CA ASN A 184 -5.52 12.18 3.90
C ASN A 184 -6.52 11.00 3.99
N GLY A 185 -6.71 10.24 2.91
CA GLY A 185 -7.51 9.02 2.93
C GLY A 185 -6.91 7.93 3.82
N CYS A 186 -5.59 7.75 3.76
CA CYS A 186 -4.91 6.82 4.66
C CYS A 186 -5.04 7.26 6.13
N ALA A 187 -4.93 8.55 6.43
CA ALA A 187 -5.11 9.08 7.78
C ALA A 187 -6.53 8.85 8.32
N PHE A 188 -7.56 9.05 7.48
CA PHE A 188 -8.94 8.72 7.81
C PHE A 188 -9.10 7.22 8.12
N LEU A 189 -8.60 6.33 7.27
CA LEU A 189 -8.68 4.88 7.49
C LEU A 189 -7.89 4.43 8.73
N ALA A 190 -6.82 5.14 9.09
CA ALA A 190 -6.03 4.87 10.30
C ALA A 190 -6.72 5.32 11.58
N SER A 191 -7.62 6.28 11.51
CA SER A 191 -8.28 6.92 12.65
C SER A 191 -9.57 6.21 13.10
N ASP A 192 -10.09 6.60 14.26
CA ASP A 192 -11.38 6.12 14.78
C ASP A 192 -12.58 6.68 13.99
N GLU A 193 -12.39 7.71 13.16
CA GLU A 193 -13.43 8.23 12.26
C GLU A 193 -13.92 7.16 11.27
N SER A 194 -13.07 6.16 10.96
CA SER A 194 -13.42 5.00 10.14
C SER A 194 -13.72 3.73 10.95
N SER A 195 -14.12 3.86 12.22
CA SER A 195 -14.31 2.74 13.17
C SER A 195 -15.31 1.68 12.70
N PHE A 196 -16.25 2.02 11.82
CA PHE A 196 -17.22 1.06 11.23
C PHE A 196 -16.85 0.60 9.82
N MET A 197 -15.60 0.85 9.37
CA MET A 197 -15.10 0.44 8.05
C MET A 197 -14.10 -0.70 8.18
N THR A 198 -14.40 -1.85 7.61
CA THR A 198 -13.46 -2.95 7.40
C THR A 198 -13.83 -3.73 6.12
N GLY A 199 -12.85 -4.21 5.37
CA GLY A 199 -13.03 -4.88 4.09
C GLY A 199 -13.46 -3.95 2.95
N ALA A 200 -13.43 -2.65 3.15
CA ALA A 200 -13.86 -1.65 2.17
C ALA A 200 -12.71 -1.25 1.22
N ASP A 201 -13.10 -0.87 0.02
CA ASP A 201 -12.23 -0.25 -0.98
C ASP A 201 -12.50 1.28 -0.96
N MET A 202 -11.52 2.05 -0.48
CA MET A 202 -11.58 3.52 -0.51
C MET A 202 -10.93 4.03 -1.79
N VAL A 203 -11.74 4.52 -2.71
CA VAL A 203 -11.30 5.06 -4.00
C VAL A 203 -11.03 6.55 -3.90
N ILE A 204 -9.86 7.00 -4.35
CA ILE A 204 -9.47 8.42 -4.50
C ILE A 204 -8.79 8.56 -5.85
N ASP A 205 -9.56 8.85 -6.90
CA ASP A 205 -9.12 8.69 -8.29
C ASP A 205 -9.56 9.82 -9.25
N GLY A 206 -10.17 10.87 -8.73
CA GLY A 206 -10.68 11.96 -9.56
C GLY A 206 -11.85 11.57 -10.48
N GLY A 207 -12.55 10.46 -10.16
CA GLY A 207 -13.71 9.97 -10.88
C GLY A 207 -13.39 8.99 -12.02
N TYR A 208 -12.22 8.36 -12.01
CA TYR A 208 -11.75 7.45 -13.07
C TYR A 208 -12.56 6.14 -13.14
N LEU A 209 -12.98 5.54 -12.01
CA LEU A 209 -13.78 4.29 -11.93
C LEU A 209 -15.27 4.54 -12.12
#